data_00d3a276c930499915eaf85f383e1693
#
_entry.id   00d3a276c930499915eaf85f383e1693
#
_cell.length_a   1.000
_cell.length_b   1.000
_cell.length_c   1.000
_cell.angle_alpha   90.00
_cell.angle_beta   90.00
_cell.angle_gamma   90.00
#
_symmetry.space_group_name_H-M   'P 1'
#
loop_
_entity.id
_entity.type
_entity.pdbx_description
1 polymer ?
#
loop_
_entity_poly.entity_id
_entity_poly.type
_entity_poly.pdbx_seq_one_letter_code
_entity_poly.pdbx_strand_id
1 'polypeptide(L)'
;MAAPKMFDLEGRVAVVTGGNGGIGRGIAMGLAQAGAAIAVLARNEEKNNATVEALRKLGVRAAAIKLDVTDRAALAPAMAEAEGVLGPIDILVNNAGISIQRSSLKHAAEDWDRVLETNLHSCFFLSQIAARSMTSRGGGKIINIASEYARFGGGGVVSYAAAKGGLVQLTKTMAIEFAPRNIQVNAIVPGWIKTDMTVPAQSGPFFQEILTRTPAGRFGEPEEMAGTAIYLASHASDFVTGAIVYADGGFAIR
;
A
#
# COMPACT_ATOMS: atom_id res chain seq x y z
N MET A 1 23.38 0.57 -15.49
CA MET A 1 22.71 -0.43 -16.33
C MET A 1 21.22 -0.18 -16.22
N ALA A 2 20.49 -0.13 -17.34
CA ALA A 2 19.03 -0.04 -17.30
C ALA A 2 18.43 -1.30 -16.64
N ALA A 3 17.31 -1.16 -15.92
CA ALA A 3 16.61 -2.30 -15.35
C ALA A 3 16.16 -3.26 -16.46
N PRO A 4 16.06 -4.59 -16.19
CA PRO A 4 15.51 -5.51 -17.17
C PRO A 4 14.10 -5.07 -17.59
N LYS A 5 13.78 -5.14 -18.89
CA LYS A 5 12.49 -4.68 -19.44
C LYS A 5 11.25 -5.21 -18.72
N MET A 6 11.34 -6.40 -18.10
CA MET A 6 10.21 -6.98 -17.35
C MET A 6 9.85 -6.19 -16.09
N PHE A 7 10.74 -5.35 -15.55
CA PHE A 7 10.51 -4.48 -14.40
C PHE A 7 10.27 -3.03 -14.79
N ASP A 8 10.29 -2.72 -16.08
CA ASP A 8 10.04 -1.37 -16.59
C ASP A 8 8.56 -0.99 -16.44
N LEU A 9 8.32 0.19 -15.89
CA LEU A 9 6.99 0.77 -15.70
C LEU A 9 6.77 2.02 -16.55
N GLU A 10 7.64 2.28 -17.53
CA GLU A 10 7.46 3.41 -18.45
C GLU A 10 6.10 3.34 -19.14
N GLY A 11 5.40 4.48 -19.17
CA GLY A 11 4.03 4.57 -19.71
C GLY A 11 2.91 4.10 -18.78
N ARG A 12 3.23 3.50 -17.63
CA ARG A 12 2.22 3.08 -16.63
C ARG A 12 1.87 4.22 -15.67
N VAL A 13 0.63 4.21 -15.19
CA VAL A 13 0.12 5.15 -14.19
C VAL A 13 -0.16 4.38 -12.89
N ALA A 14 0.46 4.81 -11.79
CA ALA A 14 0.25 4.24 -10.48
C ALA A 14 -0.44 5.24 -9.53
N VAL A 15 -1.50 4.79 -8.88
CA VAL A 15 -2.13 5.49 -7.75
C VAL A 15 -1.62 4.90 -6.45
N VAL A 16 -1.14 5.76 -5.53
CA VAL A 16 -0.67 5.33 -4.21
C VAL A 16 -1.43 6.09 -3.12
N THR A 17 -2.29 5.38 -2.37
CA THR A 17 -2.97 5.99 -1.23
C THR A 17 -2.02 6.09 -0.04
N GLY A 18 -2.05 7.24 0.66
CA GLY A 18 -1.05 7.54 1.70
C GLY A 18 0.38 7.65 1.14
N GLY A 19 0.52 7.97 -0.16
CA GLY A 19 1.80 8.04 -0.87
C GLY A 19 2.69 9.23 -0.48
N ASN A 20 2.27 10.04 0.49
CA ASN A 20 2.98 11.23 0.94
C ASN A 20 3.84 11.05 2.19
N GLY A 21 4.01 9.81 2.68
CA GLY A 21 4.82 9.51 3.85
C GLY A 21 5.08 8.02 4.03
N GLY A 22 6.05 7.68 4.88
CA GLY A 22 6.38 6.31 5.26
C GLY A 22 6.48 5.34 4.07
N ILE A 23 5.94 4.15 4.23
CA ILE A 23 5.95 3.07 3.22
C ILE A 23 5.37 3.55 1.89
N GLY A 24 4.25 4.28 1.93
CA GLY A 24 3.60 4.77 0.70
C GLY A 24 4.50 5.67 -0.13
N ARG A 25 5.24 6.58 0.53
CA ARG A 25 6.21 7.45 -0.16
C ARG A 25 7.39 6.64 -0.70
N GLY A 26 7.94 5.70 0.08
CA GLY A 26 9.00 4.80 -0.39
C GLY A 26 8.60 4.04 -1.64
N ILE A 27 7.39 3.46 -1.66
CA ILE A 27 6.83 2.77 -2.82
C ILE A 27 6.63 3.73 -3.99
N ALA A 28 6.04 4.92 -3.78
CA ALA A 28 5.79 5.90 -4.84
C ALA A 28 7.11 6.32 -5.52
N MET A 29 8.15 6.60 -4.73
CA MET A 29 9.48 6.93 -5.25
C MET A 29 10.09 5.78 -6.05
N GLY A 30 9.99 4.54 -5.57
CA GLY A 30 10.51 3.37 -6.29
C GLY A 30 9.77 3.10 -7.61
N LEU A 31 8.44 3.17 -7.63
CA LEU A 31 7.65 3.02 -8.85
C LEU A 31 7.99 4.12 -9.88
N ALA A 32 8.22 5.35 -9.41
CA ALA A 32 8.68 6.46 -10.25
C ALA A 32 10.08 6.21 -10.84
N GLN A 33 11.02 5.69 -10.04
CA GLN A 33 12.36 5.31 -10.50
C GLN A 33 12.31 4.19 -11.56
N ALA A 34 11.28 3.35 -11.52
CA ALA A 34 11.01 2.33 -12.54
C ALA A 34 10.23 2.89 -13.74
N GLY A 35 9.91 4.20 -13.79
CA GLY A 35 9.33 4.88 -14.96
C GLY A 35 7.83 5.20 -14.85
N ALA A 36 7.13 4.79 -13.78
CA ALA A 36 5.69 5.03 -13.64
C ALA A 36 5.37 6.51 -13.38
N ALA A 37 4.29 7.02 -13.97
CA ALA A 37 3.65 8.24 -13.53
C ALA A 37 2.89 7.98 -12.21
N ILE A 38 2.92 8.91 -11.26
CA ILE A 38 2.43 8.67 -9.89
C ILE A 38 1.34 9.67 -9.49
N ALA A 39 0.17 9.18 -9.09
CA ALA A 39 -0.82 9.95 -8.35
C ALA A 39 -0.69 9.65 -6.84
N VAL A 40 -0.40 10.68 -6.06
CA VAL A 40 -0.33 10.62 -4.59
C VAL A 40 -1.68 11.05 -4.02
N LEU A 41 -2.40 10.11 -3.40
CA LEU A 41 -3.69 10.36 -2.79
C LEU A 41 -3.58 10.33 -1.26
N ALA A 42 -3.71 11.48 -0.60
CA ALA A 42 -3.70 11.57 0.86
C ALA A 42 -4.32 12.89 1.36
N ARG A 43 -4.58 12.97 2.66
CA ARG A 43 -5.29 14.11 3.29
C ARG A 43 -4.47 15.40 3.37
N ASN A 44 -3.16 15.27 3.59
CA ASN A 44 -2.28 16.43 3.81
C ASN A 44 -1.74 16.94 2.48
N GLU A 45 -2.28 18.07 2.01
CA GLU A 45 -1.94 18.67 0.72
C GLU A 45 -0.48 19.15 0.66
N GLU A 46 0.06 19.68 1.73
CA GLU A 46 1.45 20.17 1.78
C GLU A 46 2.43 18.99 1.59
N LYS A 47 2.23 17.88 2.34
CA LYS A 47 3.03 16.65 2.18
C LYS A 47 2.82 16.02 0.80
N ASN A 48 1.60 16.08 0.23
CA ASN A 48 1.33 15.58 -1.12
C ASN A 48 2.16 16.36 -2.14
N ASN A 49 2.11 17.69 -2.08
CA ASN A 49 2.83 18.57 -3.01
C ASN A 49 4.35 18.39 -2.89
N ALA A 50 4.89 18.32 -1.68
CA ALA A 50 6.31 18.07 -1.46
C ALA A 50 6.76 16.72 -2.04
N THR A 51 5.91 15.68 -1.93
CA THR A 51 6.20 14.37 -2.54
C THR A 51 6.13 14.43 -4.05
N VAL A 52 5.13 15.09 -4.62
CA VAL A 52 4.98 15.26 -6.08
C VAL A 52 6.16 16.03 -6.67
N GLU A 53 6.66 17.06 -5.99
CA GLU A 53 7.86 17.77 -6.42
C GLU A 53 9.10 16.85 -6.45
N ALA A 54 9.25 15.98 -5.43
CA ALA A 54 10.32 15.01 -5.40
C ALA A 54 10.21 13.98 -6.55
N LEU A 55 8.99 13.52 -6.85
CA LEU A 55 8.70 12.60 -7.96
C LEU A 55 9.02 13.25 -9.32
N ARG A 56 8.62 14.51 -9.52
CA ARG A 56 8.92 15.26 -10.77
C ARG A 56 10.42 15.45 -11.00
N LYS A 57 11.21 15.57 -9.93
CA LYS A 57 12.68 15.62 -10.04
C LYS A 57 13.29 14.31 -10.57
N LEU A 58 12.56 13.19 -10.48
CA LEU A 58 12.96 11.92 -11.11
C LEU A 58 12.60 11.85 -12.61
N GLY A 59 11.97 12.90 -13.16
CA GLY A 59 11.62 12.98 -14.57
C GLY A 59 10.26 12.38 -14.93
N VAL A 60 9.46 11.93 -13.96
CA VAL A 60 8.14 11.35 -14.22
C VAL A 60 7.00 12.35 -14.03
N ARG A 61 5.87 12.11 -14.67
CA ARG A 61 4.63 12.85 -14.40
C ARG A 61 4.10 12.47 -13.02
N ALA A 62 3.66 13.46 -12.24
CA ALA A 62 3.09 13.20 -10.93
C ALA A 62 1.98 14.19 -10.59
N ALA A 63 0.96 13.74 -9.86
CA ALA A 63 -0.19 14.51 -9.40
C ALA A 63 -0.41 14.33 -7.90
N ALA A 64 -0.78 15.42 -7.21
CA ALA A 64 -1.19 15.44 -5.82
C ALA A 64 -2.72 15.58 -5.77
N ILE A 65 -3.40 14.62 -5.15
CA ILE A 65 -4.85 14.62 -5.02
C ILE A 65 -5.21 14.52 -3.54
N LYS A 66 -6.00 15.47 -3.05
CA LYS A 66 -6.49 15.43 -1.68
C LYS A 66 -7.58 14.39 -1.55
N LEU A 67 -7.38 13.40 -0.68
CA LEU A 67 -8.36 12.37 -0.41
C LEU A 67 -8.29 11.92 1.05
N ASP A 68 -9.43 11.91 1.72
CA ASP A 68 -9.67 11.06 2.88
C ASP A 68 -10.29 9.75 2.39
N VAL A 69 -9.58 8.64 2.53
CA VAL A 69 -10.05 7.33 2.05
C VAL A 69 -11.27 6.81 2.80
N THR A 70 -11.65 7.43 3.92
CA THR A 70 -12.88 7.12 4.67
C THR A 70 -14.12 7.82 4.11
N ASP A 71 -13.93 8.85 3.27
CA ASP A 71 -15.02 9.48 2.53
C ASP A 71 -15.33 8.69 1.26
N ARG A 72 -16.29 7.77 1.36
CA ARG A 72 -16.67 6.91 0.24
C ARG A 72 -17.16 7.67 -0.98
N ALA A 73 -17.81 8.83 -0.77
CA ALA A 73 -18.30 9.64 -1.88
C ALA A 73 -17.16 10.30 -2.67
N ALA A 74 -16.03 10.57 -2.01
CA ALA A 74 -14.85 11.17 -2.62
C ALA A 74 -13.98 10.18 -3.40
N LEU A 75 -14.11 8.85 -3.19
CA LEU A 75 -13.21 7.86 -3.79
C LEU A 75 -13.25 7.88 -5.33
N ALA A 76 -14.45 7.76 -5.91
CA ALA A 76 -14.58 7.72 -7.36
C ALA A 76 -14.18 9.05 -8.04
N PRO A 77 -14.58 10.24 -7.54
CA PRO A 77 -14.07 11.51 -8.03
C PRO A 77 -12.54 11.64 -8.00
N ALA A 78 -11.90 11.25 -6.90
CA ALA A 78 -10.43 11.32 -6.78
C ALA A 78 -9.71 10.38 -7.77
N MET A 79 -10.24 9.18 -7.99
CA MET A 79 -9.69 8.26 -8.99
C MET A 79 -9.88 8.81 -10.42
N ALA A 80 -11.03 9.40 -10.72
CA ALA A 80 -11.29 10.05 -12.01
C ALA A 80 -10.39 11.27 -12.24
N GLU A 81 -10.11 12.07 -11.19
CA GLU A 81 -9.16 13.19 -11.25
C GLU A 81 -7.75 12.68 -11.59
N ALA A 82 -7.30 11.58 -10.93
CA ALA A 82 -6.01 10.96 -11.23
C ALA A 82 -5.91 10.52 -12.68
N GLU A 83 -6.95 9.86 -13.22
CA GLU A 83 -7.02 9.46 -14.62
C GLU A 83 -7.06 10.66 -15.57
N GLY A 84 -7.76 11.73 -15.22
CA GLY A 84 -7.83 12.96 -16.01
C GLY A 84 -6.47 13.66 -16.17
N VAL A 85 -5.63 13.61 -15.12
CA VAL A 85 -4.31 14.27 -15.13
C VAL A 85 -3.20 13.40 -15.72
N LEU A 86 -3.18 12.12 -15.39
CA LEU A 86 -2.05 11.22 -15.70
C LEU A 86 -2.37 10.20 -16.79
N GLY A 87 -3.63 10.03 -17.11
CA GLY A 87 -4.10 8.95 -17.97
C GLY A 87 -4.60 7.73 -17.18
N PRO A 88 -5.03 6.69 -17.88
CA PRO A 88 -5.66 5.52 -17.27
C PRO A 88 -4.79 4.85 -16.21
N ILE A 89 -5.40 4.45 -15.08
CA ILE A 89 -4.68 3.85 -13.94
C ILE A 89 -4.37 2.38 -14.24
N ASP A 90 -3.10 2.01 -14.27
CA ASP A 90 -2.61 0.64 -14.47
C ASP A 90 -2.31 -0.08 -13.16
N ILE A 91 -1.93 0.69 -12.12
CA ILE A 91 -1.46 0.17 -10.85
C ILE A 91 -2.18 0.91 -9.71
N LEU A 92 -2.79 0.17 -8.79
CA LEU A 92 -3.32 0.71 -7.54
C LEU A 92 -2.53 0.14 -6.35
N VAL A 93 -1.99 1.02 -5.52
CA VAL A 93 -1.37 0.66 -4.24
C VAL A 93 -2.26 1.16 -3.10
N ASN A 94 -2.97 0.25 -2.44
CA ASN A 94 -3.74 0.49 -1.23
C ASN A 94 -2.80 0.47 -0.03
N ASN A 95 -2.26 1.64 0.33
CA ASN A 95 -1.31 1.77 1.43
C ASN A 95 -1.85 2.62 2.59
N ALA A 96 -2.79 3.53 2.36
CA ALA A 96 -3.36 4.33 3.44
C ALA A 96 -3.81 3.46 4.62
N GLY A 97 -3.39 3.82 5.82
CA GLY A 97 -3.70 3.03 7.01
C GLY A 97 -3.41 3.78 8.30
N ILE A 98 -4.11 3.39 9.35
CA ILE A 98 -3.94 3.89 10.72
C ILE A 98 -3.93 2.71 11.70
N SER A 99 -3.30 2.90 12.85
CA SER A 99 -3.37 1.99 13.99
C SER A 99 -3.75 2.78 15.22
N ILE A 100 -4.76 2.28 15.96
CA ILE A 100 -5.18 2.85 17.25
C ILE A 100 -4.91 1.79 18.30
N GLN A 101 -3.96 2.08 19.20
CA GLN A 101 -3.53 1.15 20.23
C GLN A 101 -4.41 1.30 21.48
N ARG A 102 -5.23 0.28 21.76
CA ARG A 102 -6.07 0.17 22.96
C ARG A 102 -6.32 -1.28 23.30
N SER A 103 -6.46 -1.58 24.61
CA SER A 103 -6.94 -2.88 25.07
C SER A 103 -8.33 -3.14 24.49
N SER A 104 -8.61 -4.38 24.10
CA SER A 104 -9.91 -4.80 23.55
C SER A 104 -11.10 -4.44 24.45
N LEU A 105 -10.91 -4.49 25.78
CA LEU A 105 -11.95 -4.11 26.75
C LEU A 105 -12.24 -2.60 26.79
N LYS A 106 -11.33 -1.76 26.26
CA LYS A 106 -11.45 -0.29 26.27
C LYS A 106 -11.50 0.30 24.86
N HIS A 107 -11.60 -0.55 23.84
CA HIS A 107 -11.63 -0.10 22.44
C HIS A 107 -13.01 0.50 22.13
N ALA A 108 -13.06 1.78 21.82
CA ALA A 108 -14.32 2.44 21.48
C ALA A 108 -14.82 1.99 20.09
N ALA A 109 -16.13 1.99 19.90
CA ALA A 109 -16.74 1.61 18.62
C ALA A 109 -16.27 2.52 17.48
N GLU A 110 -16.17 3.81 17.75
CA GLU A 110 -15.72 4.83 16.79
C GLU A 110 -14.26 4.60 16.34
N ASP A 111 -13.38 4.21 17.28
CA ASP A 111 -12.00 3.84 16.99
C ASP A 111 -11.93 2.57 16.12
N TRP A 112 -12.79 1.58 16.44
CA TRP A 112 -12.92 0.35 15.67
C TRP A 112 -13.37 0.64 14.24
N ASP A 113 -14.47 1.36 14.07
CA ASP A 113 -15.04 1.69 12.76
C ASP A 113 -14.06 2.49 11.92
N ARG A 114 -13.40 3.48 12.52
CA ARG A 114 -12.39 4.31 11.83
C ARG A 114 -11.23 3.49 11.31
N VAL A 115 -10.74 2.51 12.08
CA VAL A 115 -9.64 1.63 11.64
C VAL A 115 -10.11 0.72 10.52
N LEU A 116 -11.29 0.09 10.62
CA LEU A 116 -11.84 -0.76 9.56
C LEU A 116 -12.12 0.03 8.29
N GLU A 117 -12.73 1.22 8.40
CA GLU A 117 -13.02 2.07 7.25
C GLU A 117 -11.74 2.45 6.51
N THR A 118 -10.68 2.83 7.24
CA THR A 118 -9.42 3.23 6.64
C THR A 118 -8.64 2.05 6.05
N ASN A 119 -8.52 0.93 6.79
CA ASN A 119 -7.55 -0.13 6.45
C ASN A 119 -8.12 -1.28 5.64
N LEU A 120 -9.46 -1.40 5.55
CA LEU A 120 -10.14 -2.50 4.88
C LEU A 120 -11.19 -2.02 3.87
N HIS A 121 -12.16 -1.24 4.31
CA HIS A 121 -13.27 -0.83 3.45
C HIS A 121 -12.78 0.05 2.29
N SER A 122 -11.92 1.03 2.56
CA SER A 122 -11.33 1.87 1.52
C SER A 122 -10.59 1.05 0.47
N CYS A 123 -9.83 0.03 0.90
CA CYS A 123 -9.10 -0.86 -0.01
C CYS A 123 -10.05 -1.63 -0.93
N PHE A 124 -11.19 -2.10 -0.39
CA PHE A 124 -12.22 -2.76 -1.21
C PHE A 124 -12.79 -1.83 -2.26
N PHE A 125 -13.28 -0.65 -1.87
CA PHE A 125 -13.95 0.26 -2.79
C PHE A 125 -13.00 0.83 -3.84
N LEU A 126 -11.78 1.21 -3.46
CA LEU A 126 -10.77 1.68 -4.42
C LEU A 126 -10.37 0.58 -5.40
N SER A 127 -10.20 -0.66 -4.93
CA SER A 127 -9.93 -1.80 -5.80
C SER A 127 -11.08 -2.08 -6.76
N GLN A 128 -12.34 -1.95 -6.32
CA GLN A 128 -13.52 -2.11 -7.18
C GLN A 128 -13.58 -1.02 -8.27
N ILE A 129 -13.29 0.24 -7.91
CA ILE A 129 -13.27 1.36 -8.86
C ILE A 129 -12.15 1.13 -9.89
N ALA A 130 -10.93 0.83 -9.44
CA ALA A 130 -9.79 0.57 -10.33
C ALA A 130 -10.04 -0.63 -11.25
N ALA A 131 -10.56 -1.74 -10.71
CA ALA A 131 -10.81 -2.95 -11.48
C ALA A 131 -11.85 -2.74 -12.59
N ARG A 132 -12.85 -1.87 -12.41
CA ARG A 132 -13.81 -1.52 -13.49
C ARG A 132 -13.09 -0.83 -14.66
N SER A 133 -12.22 0.15 -14.38
CA SER A 133 -11.43 0.83 -15.40
C SER A 133 -10.41 -0.12 -16.05
N MET A 134 -9.67 -0.91 -15.25
CA MET A 134 -8.70 -1.89 -15.73
C MET A 134 -9.32 -2.97 -16.62
N THR A 135 -10.52 -3.46 -16.30
CA THR A 135 -11.22 -4.48 -17.09
C THR A 135 -11.45 -4.03 -18.53
N SER A 136 -11.85 -2.79 -18.74
CA SER A 136 -12.12 -2.26 -20.11
C SER A 136 -10.85 -2.07 -20.94
N ARG A 137 -9.68 -2.15 -20.32
CA ARG A 137 -8.37 -1.92 -20.96
C ARG A 137 -7.47 -3.17 -21.00
N GLY A 138 -8.01 -4.32 -20.60
CA GLY A 138 -7.32 -5.61 -20.71
C GLY A 138 -6.44 -6.00 -19.54
N GLY A 139 -6.54 -5.31 -18.40
CA GLY A 139 -5.86 -5.74 -17.17
C GLY A 139 -5.28 -4.61 -16.31
N GLY A 140 -4.62 -4.99 -15.22
CA GLY A 140 -3.98 -4.07 -14.26
C GLY A 140 -3.41 -4.77 -13.04
N LYS A 141 -2.84 -4.00 -12.13
CA LYS A 141 -2.19 -4.51 -10.90
C LYS A 141 -2.76 -3.81 -9.67
N ILE A 142 -3.16 -4.58 -8.67
CA ILE A 142 -3.62 -4.08 -7.38
C ILE A 142 -2.70 -4.64 -6.29
N ILE A 143 -2.10 -3.75 -5.50
CA ILE A 143 -1.16 -4.09 -4.43
C ILE A 143 -1.72 -3.57 -3.11
N ASN A 144 -2.01 -4.47 -2.18
CA ASN A 144 -2.49 -4.14 -0.85
C ASN A 144 -1.35 -4.17 0.16
N ILE A 145 -1.18 -3.11 0.97
CA ILE A 145 -0.20 -3.11 2.04
C ILE A 145 -0.86 -3.66 3.30
N ALA A 146 -0.55 -4.93 3.59
CA ALA A 146 -1.04 -5.65 4.76
C ALA A 146 -0.16 -5.37 6.00
N SER A 147 0.06 -6.35 6.86
CA SER A 147 0.90 -6.25 8.07
C SER A 147 1.16 -7.66 8.62
N GLU A 148 2.21 -7.81 9.40
CA GLU A 148 2.45 -9.00 10.24
C GLU A 148 1.27 -9.34 11.14
N TYR A 149 0.51 -8.34 11.59
CA TYR A 149 -0.72 -8.54 12.36
C TYR A 149 -1.87 -9.17 11.57
N ALA A 150 -1.71 -9.39 10.28
CA ALA A 150 -2.62 -10.25 9.51
C ALA A 150 -2.37 -11.76 9.76
N ARG A 151 -1.19 -12.11 10.28
CA ARG A 151 -0.75 -13.48 10.60
C ARG A 151 -0.70 -13.74 12.10
N PHE A 152 -0.18 -12.79 12.85
CA PHE A 152 -0.01 -12.91 14.30
C PHE A 152 -1.01 -12.04 15.05
N GLY A 153 -1.43 -12.49 16.23
CA GLY A 153 -2.12 -11.63 17.18
C GLY A 153 -1.16 -10.59 17.78
N GLY A 154 -1.70 -9.45 18.15
CA GLY A 154 -0.96 -8.40 18.87
C GLY A 154 -1.81 -7.79 19.97
N GLY A 155 -1.26 -7.67 21.17
CA GLY A 155 -1.94 -6.98 22.26
C GLY A 155 -2.16 -5.50 21.91
N GLY A 156 -3.36 -4.99 22.17
CA GLY A 156 -3.68 -3.57 21.99
C GLY A 156 -3.93 -3.09 20.55
N VAL A 157 -3.95 -3.97 19.56
CA VAL A 157 -4.14 -3.62 18.14
C VAL A 157 -5.31 -4.36 17.49
N VAL A 158 -6.36 -4.65 18.26
CA VAL A 158 -7.45 -5.55 17.86
C VAL A 158 -8.12 -5.16 16.54
N SER A 159 -8.49 -3.89 16.35
CA SER A 159 -9.12 -3.39 15.10
C SER A 159 -8.16 -3.42 13.91
N TYR A 160 -6.89 -3.08 14.16
CA TYR A 160 -5.86 -3.11 13.12
C TYR A 160 -5.58 -4.54 12.64
N ALA A 161 -5.42 -5.50 13.58
CA ALA A 161 -5.20 -6.90 13.25
C ALA A 161 -6.40 -7.49 12.49
N ALA A 162 -7.64 -7.20 12.94
CA ALA A 162 -8.86 -7.60 12.25
C ALA A 162 -8.91 -7.05 10.81
N ALA A 163 -8.63 -5.74 10.63
CA ALA A 163 -8.61 -5.10 9.32
C ALA A 163 -7.55 -5.71 8.39
N LYS A 164 -6.31 -5.91 8.89
CA LYS A 164 -5.22 -6.46 8.08
C LYS A 164 -5.39 -7.95 7.78
N GLY A 165 -5.97 -8.73 8.69
CA GLY A 165 -6.40 -10.11 8.44
C GLY A 165 -7.50 -10.17 7.36
N GLY A 166 -8.51 -9.31 7.46
CA GLY A 166 -9.54 -9.14 6.44
C GLY A 166 -8.97 -8.74 5.08
N LEU A 167 -7.99 -7.83 5.05
CA LEU A 167 -7.34 -7.38 3.81
C LEU A 167 -6.59 -8.52 3.10
N VAL A 168 -5.96 -9.44 3.84
CA VAL A 168 -5.32 -10.63 3.26
C VAL A 168 -6.36 -11.54 2.60
N GLN A 169 -7.52 -11.79 3.23
CA GLN A 169 -8.58 -12.58 2.60
C GLN A 169 -9.24 -11.86 1.43
N LEU A 170 -9.45 -10.55 1.55
CA LEU A 170 -9.93 -9.70 0.45
C LEU A 170 -8.99 -9.80 -0.77
N THR A 171 -7.69 -9.73 -0.54
CA THR A 171 -6.67 -9.89 -1.60
C THR A 171 -6.85 -11.21 -2.36
N LYS A 172 -6.98 -12.33 -1.65
CA LYS A 172 -7.15 -13.66 -2.25
C LYS A 172 -8.46 -13.78 -3.04
N THR A 173 -9.56 -13.29 -2.46
CA THR A 173 -10.88 -13.36 -3.11
C THR A 173 -10.90 -12.52 -4.38
N MET A 174 -10.42 -11.27 -4.32
CA MET A 174 -10.35 -10.41 -5.50
C MET A 174 -9.38 -10.95 -6.56
N ALA A 175 -8.29 -11.60 -6.15
CA ALA A 175 -7.37 -12.26 -7.09
C ALA A 175 -8.08 -13.33 -7.92
N ILE A 176 -8.91 -14.17 -7.28
CA ILE A 176 -9.73 -15.20 -7.98
C ILE A 176 -10.74 -14.55 -8.93
N GLU A 177 -11.47 -13.53 -8.45
CA GLU A 177 -12.54 -12.90 -9.23
C GLU A 177 -12.03 -12.08 -10.41
N PHE A 178 -10.84 -11.46 -10.27
CA PHE A 178 -10.31 -10.54 -11.27
C PHE A 178 -9.30 -11.18 -12.22
N ALA A 179 -8.77 -12.37 -11.92
CA ALA A 179 -7.84 -13.09 -12.78
C ALA A 179 -8.35 -13.29 -14.22
N PRO A 180 -9.64 -13.66 -14.46
CA PRO A 180 -10.17 -13.76 -15.83
C PRO A 180 -10.16 -12.44 -16.62
N ARG A 181 -9.97 -11.31 -15.96
CA ARG A 181 -9.87 -9.96 -16.54
C ARG A 181 -8.42 -9.48 -16.63
N ASN A 182 -7.45 -10.39 -16.42
CA ASN A 182 -6.02 -10.08 -16.41
C ASN A 182 -5.64 -9.00 -15.37
N ILE A 183 -6.33 -8.99 -14.22
CA ILE A 183 -5.99 -8.11 -13.10
C ILE A 183 -5.39 -8.96 -12.00
N GLN A 184 -4.13 -8.70 -11.65
CA GLN A 184 -3.45 -9.36 -10.56
C GLN A 184 -3.65 -8.57 -9.27
N VAL A 185 -4.05 -9.26 -8.20
CA VAL A 185 -4.24 -8.67 -6.88
C VAL A 185 -3.34 -9.39 -5.88
N ASN A 186 -2.38 -8.66 -5.30
CA ASN A 186 -1.41 -9.22 -4.37
C ASN A 186 -1.27 -8.33 -3.12
N ALA A 187 -0.68 -8.87 -2.06
CA ALA A 187 -0.38 -8.08 -0.88
C ALA A 187 1.12 -8.12 -0.53
N ILE A 188 1.62 -7.00 -0.04
CA ILE A 188 2.91 -6.90 0.64
C ILE A 188 2.63 -6.88 2.14
N VAL A 189 3.37 -7.68 2.89
CA VAL A 189 3.38 -7.71 4.35
C VAL A 189 4.70 -7.10 4.81
N PRO A 190 4.74 -5.81 5.17
CA PRO A 190 5.91 -5.22 5.77
C PRO A 190 6.13 -5.77 7.18
N GLY A 191 7.39 -5.95 7.56
CA GLY A 191 7.76 -6.10 8.96
C GLY A 191 7.76 -4.75 9.70
N TRP A 192 8.67 -4.60 10.64
CA TRP A 192 8.85 -3.35 11.37
C TRP A 192 9.65 -2.34 10.53
N ILE A 193 8.98 -1.36 9.97
CA ILE A 193 9.54 -0.32 9.09
C ILE A 193 9.56 1.02 9.82
N LYS A 194 10.62 1.81 9.66
CA LYS A 194 10.76 3.15 10.24
C LYS A 194 9.78 4.13 9.59
N THR A 195 8.70 4.43 10.30
CA THR A 195 7.64 5.35 9.88
C THR A 195 7.11 6.11 11.09
N ASP A 196 6.32 7.16 10.87
CA ASP A 196 5.65 7.90 11.97
C ASP A 196 4.80 6.95 12.85
N MET A 197 4.19 5.92 12.26
CA MET A 197 3.38 4.93 12.98
C MET A 197 4.22 4.08 13.95
N THR A 198 5.47 3.81 13.64
CA THR A 198 6.35 2.92 14.42
C THR A 198 7.32 3.67 15.34
N VAL A 199 7.32 5.02 15.34
CA VAL A 199 8.19 5.83 16.23
C VAL A 199 8.14 5.34 17.70
N PRO A 200 6.97 5.05 18.29
CA PRO A 200 6.95 4.56 19.68
C PRO A 200 7.66 3.21 19.88
N ALA A 201 7.71 2.37 18.85
CA ALA A 201 8.39 1.07 18.91
C ALA A 201 9.90 1.18 18.66
N GLN A 202 10.37 2.25 18.01
CA GLN A 202 11.80 2.46 17.68
C GLN A 202 12.67 2.83 18.88
N SER A 203 12.05 3.23 20.00
CA SER A 203 12.75 3.56 21.24
C SER A 203 11.99 3.08 22.50
N GLY A 204 10.90 2.35 22.32
CA GLY A 204 10.04 1.87 23.39
C GLY A 204 10.53 0.57 24.03
N PRO A 205 9.78 0.06 25.04
CA PRO A 205 10.15 -1.14 25.78
C PRO A 205 10.23 -2.41 24.92
N PHE A 206 9.54 -2.45 23.79
CA PHE A 206 9.54 -3.59 22.86
C PHE A 206 10.63 -3.52 21.80
N PHE A 207 11.44 -2.45 21.75
CA PHE A 207 12.46 -2.26 20.72
C PHE A 207 13.41 -3.44 20.60
N GLN A 208 13.99 -3.88 21.74
CA GLN A 208 14.95 -4.98 21.75
C GLN A 208 14.30 -6.33 21.39
N GLU A 209 13.05 -6.55 21.79
CA GLU A 209 12.29 -7.75 21.44
C GLU A 209 12.06 -7.81 19.92
N ILE A 210 11.66 -6.68 19.32
CA ILE A 210 11.47 -6.57 17.87
C ILE A 210 12.77 -6.89 17.13
N LEU A 211 13.90 -6.30 17.54
CA LEU A 211 15.19 -6.58 16.92
C LEU A 211 15.60 -8.04 17.05
N THR A 212 15.43 -8.61 18.25
CA THR A 212 15.78 -10.02 18.50
C THR A 212 14.94 -10.98 17.66
N ARG A 213 13.65 -10.66 17.50
CA ARG A 213 12.73 -11.46 16.69
C ARG A 213 12.92 -11.28 15.19
N THR A 214 13.50 -10.16 14.75
CA THR A 214 13.79 -9.90 13.33
C THR A 214 15.17 -10.45 12.98
N PRO A 215 15.33 -11.52 12.17
CA PRO A 215 16.65 -12.06 11.81
C PRO A 215 17.60 -11.05 11.18
N ALA A 216 17.07 -10.07 10.42
CA ALA A 216 17.87 -8.96 9.89
C ALA A 216 18.43 -8.02 10.94
N GLY A 217 17.99 -8.11 12.21
CA GLY A 217 18.53 -7.37 13.36
C GLY A 217 18.25 -5.85 13.34
N ARG A 218 17.31 -5.39 12.53
CA ARG A 218 16.99 -3.97 12.36
C ARG A 218 15.56 -3.74 11.92
N PHE A 219 15.10 -2.51 12.08
CA PHE A 219 13.95 -2.03 11.35
C PHE A 219 14.30 -1.86 9.86
N GLY A 220 13.34 -2.12 8.98
CA GLY A 220 13.47 -1.79 7.56
C GLY A 220 13.27 -0.29 7.31
N GLU A 221 13.75 0.18 6.17
CA GLU A 221 13.48 1.54 5.68
C GLU A 221 12.27 1.52 4.72
N PRO A 222 11.49 2.61 4.62
CA PRO A 222 10.35 2.70 3.70
C PRO A 222 10.69 2.34 2.26
N GLU A 223 11.86 2.73 1.80
CA GLU A 223 12.38 2.51 0.44
C GLU A 223 12.61 1.02 0.14
N GLU A 224 12.83 0.19 1.16
CA GLU A 224 13.05 -1.26 0.99
C GLU A 224 11.75 -1.99 0.57
N MET A 225 10.59 -1.34 0.68
CA MET A 225 9.32 -1.88 0.16
C MET A 225 9.19 -1.69 -1.36
N ALA A 226 10.00 -0.79 -1.95
CA ALA A 226 9.90 -0.44 -3.36
C ALA A 226 10.18 -1.62 -4.29
N GLY A 227 11.22 -2.42 -4.01
CA GLY A 227 11.58 -3.55 -4.87
C GLY A 227 10.45 -4.56 -5.03
N THR A 228 9.79 -4.93 -3.93
CA THR A 228 8.61 -5.82 -3.96
C THR A 228 7.43 -5.17 -4.70
N ALA A 229 7.21 -3.85 -4.50
CA ALA A 229 6.15 -3.14 -5.18
C ALA A 229 6.41 -3.05 -6.70
N ILE A 230 7.64 -2.78 -7.14
CA ILE A 230 8.02 -2.78 -8.55
C ILE A 230 7.80 -4.17 -9.17
N TYR A 231 8.22 -5.25 -8.50
CA TYR A 231 7.97 -6.61 -8.94
C TYR A 231 6.48 -6.86 -9.15
N LEU A 232 5.64 -6.57 -8.16
CA LEU A 232 4.20 -6.82 -8.21
C LEU A 232 3.46 -5.88 -9.19
N ALA A 233 4.01 -4.72 -9.50
CA ALA A 233 3.46 -3.75 -10.44
C ALA A 233 3.83 -4.04 -11.90
N SER A 234 4.85 -4.84 -12.14
CA SER A 234 5.48 -5.03 -13.45
C SER A 234 5.05 -6.33 -14.15
N HIS A 235 5.50 -6.51 -15.39
CA HIS A 235 5.32 -7.75 -16.15
C HIS A 235 6.03 -8.96 -15.52
N ALA A 236 7.01 -8.76 -14.64
CA ALA A 236 7.67 -9.84 -13.91
C ALA A 236 6.71 -10.65 -13.01
N SER A 237 5.52 -10.11 -12.71
CA SER A 237 4.51 -10.74 -11.88
C SER A 237 3.20 -11.07 -12.61
N ASP A 238 3.19 -11.17 -13.94
CA ASP A 238 1.94 -11.41 -14.70
C ASP A 238 1.26 -12.75 -14.34
N PHE A 239 2.02 -13.74 -13.87
CA PHE A 239 1.48 -15.02 -13.39
C PHE A 239 1.39 -15.11 -11.87
N VAL A 240 1.47 -13.97 -11.16
CA VAL A 240 1.40 -13.89 -9.70
C VAL A 240 0.14 -13.15 -9.28
N THR A 241 -0.83 -13.87 -8.72
CA THR A 241 -2.07 -13.29 -8.18
C THR A 241 -2.47 -14.02 -6.91
N GLY A 242 -3.00 -13.31 -5.93
CA GLY A 242 -3.34 -13.82 -4.59
C GLY A 242 -2.14 -14.05 -3.68
N ALA A 243 -0.95 -13.65 -4.09
CA ALA A 243 0.26 -13.81 -3.30
C ALA A 243 0.29 -12.85 -2.10
N ILE A 244 0.82 -13.35 -0.99
CA ILE A 244 1.06 -12.59 0.24
C ILE A 244 2.58 -12.59 0.45
N VAL A 245 3.22 -11.49 0.03
CA VAL A 245 4.68 -11.37 -0.02
C VAL A 245 5.18 -10.68 1.25
N TYR A 246 5.98 -11.39 2.03
CA TYR A 246 6.59 -10.85 3.24
C TYR A 246 7.87 -10.10 2.90
N ALA A 247 7.95 -8.84 3.31
CA ALA A 247 9.13 -7.98 3.23
C ALA A 247 9.43 -7.46 4.65
N ASP A 248 9.91 -8.36 5.51
CA ASP A 248 9.84 -8.24 6.96
C ASP A 248 11.18 -8.51 7.69
N GLY A 249 12.27 -8.67 6.95
CA GLY A 249 13.56 -9.01 7.53
C GLY A 249 13.60 -10.39 8.21
N GLY A 250 12.63 -11.26 7.88
CA GLY A 250 12.50 -12.61 8.44
C GLY A 250 11.67 -12.68 9.73
N PHE A 251 10.96 -11.63 10.12
CA PHE A 251 10.16 -11.60 11.36
C PHE A 251 9.10 -12.71 11.39
N ALA A 252 8.48 -13.03 10.26
CA ALA A 252 7.39 -14.00 10.17
C ALA A 252 7.81 -15.47 10.30
N ILE A 253 9.09 -15.76 10.16
CA ILE A 253 9.59 -17.15 10.17
C ILE A 253 10.26 -17.57 11.49
N ARG A 254 10.25 -16.68 12.49
CA ARG A 254 10.86 -16.89 13.81
C ARG A 254 9.88 -16.72 14.98
#